data_1f3ef49aac17040bba82ad999474361c
#
_entry.id   1f3ef49aac17040bba82ad999474361c
#
_cell.length_a   1.000
_cell.length_b   1.000
_cell.length_c   1.000
_cell.angle_alpha   90.00
_cell.angle_beta   90.00
_cell.angle_gamma   90.00
#
_symmetry.space_group_name_H-M   'P 1'
#
loop_
_entity.id
_entity.type
_entity.pdbx_description
1 polymer ?
#
loop_
_entity_poly.entity_id
_entity_poly.type
_entity_poly.pdbx_seq_one_letter_code
_entity_poly.pdbx_strand_id
1 'polypeptide(L)'
;MAEGGAHAELHIAVQPDLAVTQPGAGGVHHVAFRTPDADYDAWADRLNTMGVRNSGKVDRYWFRSLYFREPNGILFEIASDGPGFAVDEPEATLGEKIVLPPFLESHRAEIVSNLKPID
;
A
#
# COMPACT_ATOMS: atom_id res chain seq x y z
N MET A 1 4.61 -15.42 8.81
CA MET A 1 5.05 -14.10 9.32
C MET A 1 6.54 -13.96 9.02
N ALA A 2 6.99 -12.84 8.52
CA ALA A 2 8.42 -12.57 8.45
C ALA A 2 8.92 -12.38 9.89
N GLU A 3 9.91 -13.17 10.28
CA GLU A 3 10.57 -13.06 11.59
C GLU A 3 11.58 -11.93 11.52
N GLY A 4 11.32 -10.72 11.38
CA GLY A 4 12.29 -9.60 11.41
C GLY A 4 13.72 -9.99 10.99
N GLY A 5 14.65 -9.08 11.03
CA GLY A 5 16.06 -9.33 10.69
C GLY A 5 16.41 -8.83 9.28
N ALA A 6 17.54 -9.26 8.73
CA ALA A 6 18.17 -8.69 7.52
C ALA A 6 17.30 -8.66 6.25
N HIS A 7 16.20 -9.39 6.22
CA HIS A 7 15.23 -9.39 5.12
C HIS A 7 13.98 -8.55 5.38
N ALA A 8 13.88 -7.92 6.56
CA ALA A 8 12.72 -7.12 6.98
C ALA A 8 13.17 -5.95 7.86
N GLU A 9 14.16 -5.19 7.41
CA GLU A 9 14.71 -4.03 8.11
C GLU A 9 14.43 -2.73 7.36
N LEU A 10 14.16 -1.68 8.11
CA LEU A 10 14.14 -0.32 7.61
C LEU A 10 15.44 0.37 8.02
N HIS A 11 16.28 0.71 7.04
CA HIS A 11 17.52 1.44 7.27
C HIS A 11 17.28 2.95 7.15
N ILE A 12 17.70 3.70 8.14
CA ILE A 12 17.61 5.17 8.15
C ILE A 12 19.01 5.74 8.04
N ALA A 13 19.26 6.52 7.00
CA ALA A 13 20.50 7.27 6.82
C ALA A 13 20.26 8.77 7.12
N VAL A 14 21.12 9.38 7.92
CA VAL A 14 21.07 10.82 8.18
C VAL A 14 21.92 11.54 7.13
N GLN A 15 21.26 12.17 6.18
CA GLN A 15 21.88 12.84 5.02
C GLN A 15 21.27 14.23 4.83
N PRO A 16 21.61 15.21 5.67
CA PRO A 16 20.95 16.52 5.71
C PRO A 16 21.13 17.35 4.43
N ASP A 17 22.15 17.05 3.64
CA ASP A 17 22.48 17.78 2.40
C ASP A 17 21.75 17.24 1.16
N LEU A 18 20.99 16.15 1.30
CA LEU A 18 20.20 15.62 0.19
C LEU A 18 18.94 16.47 -0.04
N ALA A 19 18.67 16.74 -1.31
CA ALA A 19 17.40 17.34 -1.71
C ALA A 19 16.22 16.41 -1.40
N VAL A 20 15.08 16.99 -1.04
CA VAL A 20 13.84 16.23 -0.83
C VAL A 20 13.44 15.56 -2.14
N THR A 21 13.18 14.24 -2.08
CA THR A 21 12.74 13.46 -3.24
C THR A 21 11.42 14.00 -3.79
N GLN A 22 11.36 14.15 -5.11
CA GLN A 22 10.13 14.51 -5.81
C GLN A 22 9.43 13.24 -6.30
N PRO A 23 8.07 13.17 -6.26
CA PRO A 23 7.32 12.07 -6.86
C PRO A 23 7.59 11.96 -8.36
N GLY A 24 7.70 10.75 -8.86
CA GLY A 24 7.90 10.49 -10.30
C GLY A 24 8.82 9.32 -10.56
N ALA A 25 9.35 9.23 -11.79
CA ALA A 25 10.26 8.17 -12.17
C ALA A 25 11.52 8.17 -11.28
N GLY A 26 11.81 7.02 -10.66
CA GLY A 26 12.90 6.86 -9.70
C GLY A 26 12.57 7.24 -8.25
N GLY A 27 11.39 7.80 -8.00
CA GLY A 27 10.90 8.09 -6.64
C GLY A 27 10.00 6.97 -6.10
N VAL A 28 10.25 6.53 -4.87
CA VAL A 28 9.34 5.61 -4.17
C VAL A 28 8.08 6.35 -3.76
N HIS A 29 6.90 5.84 -4.16
CA HIS A 29 5.62 6.45 -3.79
C HIS A 29 5.31 6.22 -2.31
N HIS A 30 5.39 4.99 -1.84
CA HIS A 30 5.17 4.63 -0.44
C HIS A 30 5.89 3.33 -0.07
N VAL A 31 5.98 3.09 1.24
CA VAL A 31 6.43 1.81 1.81
C VAL A 31 5.27 1.21 2.58
N ALA A 32 4.87 -0.02 2.23
CA ALA A 32 3.78 -0.73 2.88
C ALA A 32 4.33 -1.75 3.90
N PHE A 33 3.75 -1.70 5.11
CA PHE A 33 3.99 -2.65 6.18
C PHE A 33 2.78 -3.55 6.36
N ARG A 34 3.00 -4.85 6.30
CA ARG A 34 1.95 -5.83 6.49
C ARG A 34 1.47 -5.89 7.93
N THR A 35 0.16 -6.01 8.14
CA THR A 35 -0.44 -6.32 9.43
C THR A 35 -1.48 -7.45 9.30
N PRO A 36 -1.61 -8.36 10.28
CA PRO A 36 -2.75 -9.26 10.36
C PRO A 36 -4.07 -8.48 10.43
N ASP A 37 -5.16 -9.03 9.87
CA ASP A 37 -6.48 -8.39 9.90
C ASP A 37 -6.97 -8.06 11.31
N ALA A 38 -6.64 -8.90 12.29
CA ALA A 38 -7.02 -8.71 13.68
C ALA A 38 -6.36 -7.49 14.32
N ASP A 39 -5.20 -7.06 13.82
CA ASP A 39 -4.42 -5.96 14.40
C ASP A 39 -4.67 -4.63 13.68
N TYR A 40 -5.38 -4.65 12.55
CA TYR A 40 -5.59 -3.47 11.72
C TYR A 40 -6.27 -2.30 12.47
N ASP A 41 -7.30 -2.61 13.27
CA ASP A 41 -8.01 -1.60 14.04
C ASP A 41 -7.15 -1.02 15.15
N ALA A 42 -6.34 -1.84 15.81
CA ALA A 42 -5.40 -1.39 16.82
C ALA A 42 -4.33 -0.43 16.26
N TRP A 43 -3.91 -0.62 15.00
CA TRP A 43 -3.03 0.33 14.33
C TRP A 43 -3.70 1.67 14.06
N ALA A 44 -4.98 1.68 13.64
CA ALA A 44 -5.73 2.92 13.46
C ALA A 44 -5.84 3.71 14.78
N ASP A 45 -6.17 3.01 15.86
CA ASP A 45 -6.28 3.61 17.20
C ASP A 45 -4.92 4.13 17.70
N ARG A 46 -3.83 3.40 17.45
CA ARG A 46 -2.48 3.83 17.80
C ARG A 46 -2.09 5.12 17.08
N LEU A 47 -2.30 5.21 15.76
CA LEU A 47 -1.99 6.42 15.00
C LEU A 47 -2.77 7.63 15.53
N ASN A 48 -4.06 7.45 15.83
CA ASN A 48 -4.92 8.50 16.38
C ASN A 48 -4.47 8.93 17.78
N THR A 49 -4.17 7.97 18.66
CA THR A 49 -3.73 8.24 20.04
C THR A 49 -2.39 8.99 20.06
N MET A 50 -1.50 8.69 19.11
CA MET A 50 -0.21 9.38 18.98
C MET A 50 -0.33 10.72 18.24
N GLY A 51 -1.52 11.13 17.82
CA GLY A 51 -1.74 12.37 17.08
C GLY A 51 -1.14 12.36 15.67
N VAL A 52 -0.85 11.19 15.10
CA VAL A 52 -0.31 11.06 13.75
C VAL A 52 -1.44 11.28 12.74
N ARG A 53 -1.30 12.32 11.91
CA ARG A 53 -2.25 12.59 10.83
C ARG A 53 -2.23 11.42 9.84
N ASN A 54 -3.40 10.82 9.61
CA ASN A 54 -3.53 9.65 8.75
C ASN A 54 -4.79 9.71 7.88
N SER A 55 -4.93 8.77 6.94
CA SER A 55 -6.07 8.68 6.02
C SER A 55 -7.38 8.22 6.67
N GLY A 56 -7.33 7.68 7.90
CA GLY A 56 -8.38 6.80 8.39
C GLY A 56 -8.35 5.44 7.68
N LYS A 57 -9.32 4.61 7.97
CA LYS A 57 -9.46 3.26 7.40
C LYS A 57 -9.89 3.36 5.94
N VAL A 58 -9.10 2.79 5.01
CA VAL A 58 -9.36 2.79 3.57
C VAL A 58 -9.57 1.36 3.11
N ASP A 59 -10.72 1.09 2.49
CA ASP A 59 -11.00 -0.17 1.82
C ASP A 59 -10.40 -0.16 0.40
N ARG A 60 -9.54 -1.15 0.11
CA ARG A 60 -8.90 -1.36 -1.19
C ARG A 60 -9.51 -2.54 -1.94
N TYR A 61 -10.60 -3.11 -1.46
CA TYR A 61 -11.26 -4.30 -1.96
C TYR A 61 -10.49 -5.59 -1.63
N TRP A 62 -9.22 -5.70 -2.01
CA TRP A 62 -8.37 -6.87 -1.73
C TRP A 62 -7.69 -6.83 -0.36
N PHE A 63 -7.60 -5.67 0.24
CA PHE A 63 -7.03 -5.41 1.57
C PHE A 63 -7.51 -4.06 2.11
N ARG A 64 -7.18 -3.76 3.35
CA ARG A 64 -7.47 -2.46 3.98
C ARG A 64 -6.16 -1.74 4.28
N SER A 65 -6.15 -0.42 4.12
CA SER A 65 -4.97 0.41 4.27
C SER A 65 -5.17 1.54 5.27
N LEU A 66 -4.07 1.91 5.93
CA LEU A 66 -3.92 3.14 6.70
C LEU A 66 -2.68 3.87 6.16
N TYR A 67 -2.87 5.07 5.65
CA TYR A 67 -1.77 5.89 5.12
C TYR A 67 -1.41 6.99 6.09
N PHE A 68 -0.13 7.21 6.31
CA PHE A 68 0.39 8.32 7.09
C PHE A 68 1.77 8.74 6.57
N ARG A 69 2.20 9.95 6.89
CA ARG A 69 3.56 10.39 6.53
C ARG A 69 4.46 10.28 7.74
N GLU A 70 5.64 9.69 7.52
CA GLU A 70 6.71 9.71 8.51
C GLU A 70 7.33 11.14 8.59
N PRO A 71 8.17 11.47 9.58
CA PRO A 71 8.64 12.85 9.82
C PRO A 71 9.34 13.55 8.65
N ASN A 72 9.92 12.81 7.68
CA ASN A 72 10.55 13.38 6.48
C ASN A 72 9.58 13.51 5.30
N GLY A 73 8.32 13.12 5.49
CA GLY A 73 7.27 13.26 4.50
C GLY A 73 7.08 12.04 3.59
N ILE A 74 7.83 10.96 3.79
CA ILE A 74 7.63 9.72 3.03
C ILE A 74 6.30 9.10 3.43
N LEU A 75 5.52 8.65 2.44
CA LEU A 75 4.25 8.00 2.69
C LEU A 75 4.47 6.58 3.17
N PHE A 76 3.95 6.26 4.35
CA PHE A 76 3.88 4.91 4.87
C PHE A 76 2.46 4.39 4.78
N GLU A 77 2.34 3.09 4.56
CA GLU A 77 1.09 2.35 4.54
C GLU A 77 1.16 1.20 5.54
N ILE A 78 0.09 1.00 6.31
CA ILE A 78 -0.15 -0.26 7.02
C ILE A 78 -1.25 -0.98 6.24
N ALA A 79 -0.94 -2.15 5.69
CA ALA A 79 -1.83 -2.93 4.85
C ALA A 79 -2.22 -4.24 5.53
N SER A 80 -3.51 -4.57 5.56
CA SER A 80 -4.02 -5.84 6.09
C SER A 80 -3.84 -6.98 5.08
N ASP A 81 -3.97 -8.23 5.55
CA ASP A 81 -3.85 -9.42 4.69
C ASP A 81 -5.09 -9.68 3.85
N GLY A 82 -6.26 -9.42 4.39
CA GLY A 82 -7.50 -9.89 3.83
C GLY A 82 -8.37 -8.81 3.17
N PRO A 83 -9.26 -9.28 2.27
CA PRO A 83 -9.54 -10.68 1.91
C PRO A 83 -8.48 -11.35 1.02
N GLY A 84 -7.53 -10.59 0.48
CA GLY A 84 -6.46 -11.08 -0.37
C GLY A 84 -6.80 -11.08 -1.86
N PHE A 85 -5.77 -11.15 -2.71
CA PHE A 85 -5.93 -11.07 -4.17
C PHE A 85 -6.64 -12.27 -4.79
N ALA A 86 -6.69 -13.41 -4.09
CA ALA A 86 -7.39 -14.61 -4.57
C ALA A 86 -8.91 -14.57 -4.31
N VAL A 87 -9.46 -13.45 -3.85
CA VAL A 87 -10.91 -13.32 -3.59
C VAL A 87 -11.75 -13.36 -4.87
N ASP A 88 -11.21 -12.90 -5.98
CA ASP A 88 -11.88 -12.78 -7.27
C ASP A 88 -11.10 -13.41 -8.45
N GLU A 89 -9.90 -13.93 -8.21
CA GLU A 89 -9.11 -14.68 -9.17
C GLU A 89 -8.58 -15.99 -8.57
N PRO A 90 -8.47 -17.07 -9.37
CA PRO A 90 -7.79 -18.28 -8.92
C PRO A 90 -6.30 -17.98 -8.64
N GLU A 91 -5.78 -18.48 -7.53
CA GLU A 91 -4.38 -18.26 -7.11
C GLU A 91 -3.36 -18.68 -8.20
N ALA A 92 -3.66 -19.74 -8.94
CA ALA A 92 -2.79 -20.26 -10.01
C ALA A 92 -2.68 -19.33 -11.23
N THR A 93 -3.60 -18.37 -11.38
CA THR A 93 -3.68 -17.47 -12.55
C THR A 93 -3.73 -16.00 -12.14
N LEU A 94 -3.32 -15.69 -10.91
CA LEU A 94 -3.26 -14.31 -10.42
C LEU A 94 -2.41 -13.43 -11.34
N GLY A 95 -3.00 -12.31 -11.76
CA GLY A 95 -2.32 -11.31 -12.58
C GLY A 95 -2.30 -11.61 -14.10
N GLU A 96 -2.91 -12.70 -14.56
CA GLU A 96 -3.04 -12.97 -15.99
C GLU A 96 -4.11 -12.09 -16.67
N LYS A 97 -5.00 -11.49 -15.88
CA LYS A 97 -6.09 -10.63 -16.37
C LYS A 97 -6.04 -9.27 -15.68
N ILE A 98 -6.60 -8.28 -16.35
CA ILE A 98 -6.88 -7.00 -15.72
C ILE A 98 -8.12 -7.16 -14.84
N VAL A 99 -7.92 -7.18 -13.52
CA VAL A 99 -9.01 -7.14 -12.55
C VAL A 99 -9.17 -5.72 -12.00
N LEU A 100 -10.40 -5.35 -11.76
CA LEU A 100 -10.76 -4.07 -11.17
C LEU A 100 -11.64 -4.31 -9.95
N PRO A 101 -11.52 -3.49 -8.91
CA PRO A 101 -12.50 -3.55 -7.83
C PRO A 101 -13.89 -3.20 -8.38
N PRO A 102 -14.97 -3.76 -7.81
CA PRO A 102 -16.34 -3.61 -8.35
C PRO A 102 -16.76 -2.17 -8.64
N PHE A 103 -16.31 -1.22 -7.83
CA PHE A 103 -16.63 0.21 -8.01
C PHE A 103 -15.96 0.87 -9.23
N LEU A 104 -14.98 0.21 -9.86
CA LEU A 104 -14.33 0.68 -11.09
C LEU A 104 -14.77 -0.08 -12.35
N GLU A 105 -15.56 -1.14 -12.22
CA GLU A 105 -15.97 -1.94 -13.38
C GLU A 105 -16.75 -1.17 -14.44
N SER A 106 -17.54 -0.17 -14.07
CA SER A 106 -18.22 0.72 -15.02
C SER A 106 -17.26 1.55 -15.89
N HIS A 107 -16.01 1.72 -15.46
CA HIS A 107 -14.96 2.46 -16.15
C HIS A 107 -13.95 1.56 -16.86
N ARG A 108 -14.17 0.23 -16.90
CA ARG A 108 -13.22 -0.75 -17.43
C ARG A 108 -12.69 -0.39 -18.81
N ALA A 109 -13.59 -0.05 -19.76
CA ALA A 109 -13.19 0.25 -21.14
C ALA A 109 -12.24 1.46 -21.22
N GLU A 110 -12.53 2.50 -20.46
CA GLU A 110 -11.68 3.70 -20.36
C GLU A 110 -10.34 3.38 -19.71
N ILE A 111 -10.34 2.67 -18.59
CA ILE A 111 -9.12 2.27 -17.88
C ILE A 111 -8.23 1.44 -18.79
N VAL A 112 -8.78 0.39 -19.41
CA VAL A 112 -8.01 -0.52 -20.28
C VAL A 112 -7.42 0.20 -21.48
N SER A 113 -8.18 1.11 -22.11
CA SER A 113 -7.69 1.88 -23.27
C SER A 113 -6.53 2.82 -22.94
N ASN A 114 -6.39 3.22 -21.68
CA ASN A 114 -5.33 4.10 -21.21
C ASN A 114 -4.11 3.36 -20.63
N LEU A 115 -4.15 2.03 -20.53
CA LEU A 115 -3.01 1.25 -20.09
C LEU A 115 -1.95 1.21 -21.18
N LYS A 116 -0.69 1.36 -20.77
CA LYS A 116 0.43 1.18 -21.68
C LYS A 116 0.55 -0.31 -22.02
N PRO A 117 0.61 -0.71 -23.31
CA PRO A 117 0.87 -2.09 -23.69
C PRO A 117 2.16 -2.62 -23.04
N ILE A 118 2.12 -3.86 -22.59
CA ILE A 118 3.29 -4.60 -22.15
C ILE A 118 3.61 -5.56 -23.27
N ASP A 119 4.71 -5.35 -23.97
CA ASP A 119 5.21 -6.21 -25.05
C ASP A 119 5.89 -7.45 -24.48
#